data_4fcc74fc46a107841eca9e17255e5b77
#
_entry.id   4fcc74fc46a107841eca9e17255e5b77
#
_cell.length_a   1.000
_cell.length_b   1.000
_cell.length_c   1.000
_cell.angle_alpha   90.00
_cell.angle_beta   90.00
_cell.angle_gamma   90.00
#
_symmetry.space_group_name_H-M   'P 1'
#
loop_
_entity.id
_entity.type
_entity.pdbx_description
1 polymer ?
#
loop_
_entity_poly.entity_id
_entity_poly.type
_entity_poly.pdbx_seq_one_letter_code
_entity_poly.pdbx_strand_id
1 'polypeptide(L)'
;VFYYNVGLSGTNSTPWKAVFANPVPGFDERVESDDQQYGIYIQDDWVVNEKLTLNLGLRWDYEYNPSYLNYKTPQAVIDAFNTVVTPDGKTYGETLGLSSDPDIAYNVNNYISNGHNRKAPKDEWQPRIGFSYDTQADERHVIFGGYGRSYDRNLYDYLQLEQTKLALGQAEFRFDTTDHPCTVGSGNCIAWDPIYLNGVEHLQALTSGAIGEVNLMNNKLKMPYSDQFSVGMRNKLGDWNTSAAISYVESKDGFVFTLGNRRPDGSFWGPVPWGGPAQPWLYPPPGLNGNLIIGSNGIETRSTQILLSAEKPFTQESKWGATLAYTHTDAKQNRDINEHYSFDEASIKQYPYVLSNAAPEHRFVGTFSYALPWDFMVGAKLTLATPVPGNAITCFNTGGVSFNTGSPCTQVGLTPTNGGYQSLDLQVTKNFTFFDTAGAYIRLDLLNVTNHANLVDYQWRSTNGTGIFNEVRFNPDGNIK
;
A
#
# COMPACT_ATOMS: atom_id res chain seq x y z
N VAL A 1 -14.91 8.16 24.59
CA VAL A 1 -15.58 9.38 24.11
C VAL A 1 -14.57 10.48 23.97
N PHE A 2 -14.60 11.18 22.83
CA PHE A 2 -13.83 12.39 22.59
C PHE A 2 -14.78 13.58 22.50
N TYR A 3 -14.56 14.60 23.31
CA TYR A 3 -15.30 15.85 23.28
C TYR A 3 -14.45 16.94 22.63
N TYR A 4 -15.02 17.63 21.67
CA TYR A 4 -14.34 18.68 20.95
C TYR A 4 -14.77 20.05 21.49
N ASN A 5 -13.91 20.67 22.29
CA ASN A 5 -14.08 21.99 22.86
C ASN A 5 -13.20 22.99 22.11
N VAL A 6 -13.56 23.39 20.92
CA VAL A 6 -12.75 24.36 20.21
C VAL A 6 -13.46 25.71 20.17
N GLY A 7 -13.41 26.43 21.28
CA GLY A 7 -13.50 27.88 21.24
C GLY A 7 -12.08 28.43 21.25
N LEU A 8 -11.71 29.24 20.26
CA LEU A 8 -10.40 29.94 20.19
C LEU A 8 -10.12 30.85 21.37
N SER A 9 -11.09 31.06 22.28
CA SER A 9 -11.01 31.92 23.46
C SER A 9 -10.94 31.20 24.80
N GLY A 10 -10.92 29.87 24.83
CA GLY A 10 -10.75 29.09 26.06
C GLY A 10 -11.87 29.23 27.12
N THR A 11 -13.02 29.78 26.76
CA THR A 11 -14.12 30.09 27.70
C THR A 11 -15.39 29.27 27.47
N ASN A 12 -15.46 28.40 26.48
CA ASN A 12 -16.63 27.57 26.23
C ASN A 12 -16.56 26.28 27.06
N SER A 13 -17.40 26.21 28.08
CA SER A 13 -17.61 25.00 28.91
C SER A 13 -18.42 23.90 28.20
N THR A 14 -19.02 24.20 27.06
CA THR A 14 -19.85 23.29 26.29
C THR A 14 -19.10 22.80 25.06
N PRO A 15 -18.90 21.50 24.88
CA PRO A 15 -18.36 20.97 23.64
C PRO A 15 -19.34 21.22 22.49
N TRP A 16 -18.81 21.40 21.26
CA TRP A 16 -19.66 21.52 20.09
C TRP A 16 -19.92 20.16 19.42
N LYS A 17 -19.12 19.14 19.80
CA LYS A 17 -19.22 17.79 19.25
C LYS A 17 -18.72 16.74 20.25
N ALA A 18 -19.39 15.60 20.28
CA ALA A 18 -18.91 14.37 20.91
C ALA A 18 -18.80 13.26 19.87
N VAL A 19 -17.68 12.55 19.88
CA VAL A 19 -17.46 11.33 19.09
C VAL A 19 -17.21 10.18 20.05
N PHE A 20 -17.92 9.08 19.87
CA PHE A 20 -17.88 7.96 20.83
C PHE A 20 -18.07 6.62 20.14
N ALA A 21 -17.61 5.56 20.83
CA ALA A 21 -17.85 4.20 20.37
C ALA A 21 -19.33 3.83 20.56
N ASN A 22 -19.94 3.29 19.50
CA ASN A 22 -21.32 2.84 19.47
C ASN A 22 -21.37 1.47 18.79
N PRO A 23 -21.08 0.37 19.53
CA PRO A 23 -21.11 -0.96 18.98
C PRO A 23 -22.49 -1.29 18.39
N VAL A 24 -22.51 -2.06 17.32
CA VAL A 24 -23.78 -2.55 16.76
C VAL A 24 -24.39 -3.58 17.73
N PRO A 25 -25.67 -3.45 18.13
CA PRO A 25 -26.30 -4.37 19.03
C PRO A 25 -26.22 -5.83 18.56
N GLY A 26 -25.84 -6.74 19.47
CA GLY A 26 -25.63 -8.15 19.13
C GLY A 26 -24.26 -8.50 18.58
N PHE A 27 -23.36 -7.51 18.48
CA PHE A 27 -21.95 -7.73 18.14
C PHE A 27 -21.12 -7.90 19.42
N ASP A 28 -20.19 -8.85 19.40
CA ASP A 28 -19.22 -8.99 20.48
C ASP A 28 -18.20 -7.84 20.39
N GLU A 29 -18.02 -7.10 21.48
CA GLU A 29 -17.01 -6.04 21.56
C GLU A 29 -15.56 -6.58 21.50
N ARG A 30 -15.40 -7.89 21.71
CA ARG A 30 -14.15 -8.60 21.63
C ARG A 30 -14.01 -9.28 20.28
N VAL A 31 -13.07 -8.84 19.48
CA VAL A 31 -12.67 -9.48 18.23
C VAL A 31 -11.45 -10.35 18.50
N GLU A 32 -11.62 -11.65 18.41
CA GLU A 32 -10.52 -12.63 18.45
C GLU A 32 -10.20 -13.10 17.04
N SER A 33 -8.94 -13.32 16.80
CA SER A 33 -8.50 -13.72 15.49
C SER A 33 -7.30 -14.65 15.55
N ASP A 34 -7.45 -15.81 14.92
CA ASP A 34 -6.42 -16.83 14.77
C ASP A 34 -6.02 -16.95 13.30
N ASP A 35 -4.78 -17.35 13.07
CA ASP A 35 -4.27 -17.67 11.75
C ASP A 35 -3.42 -18.94 11.83
N GLN A 36 -3.65 -19.88 10.90
CA GLN A 36 -2.91 -21.13 10.81
C GLN A 36 -2.31 -21.25 9.41
N GLN A 37 -1.02 -21.50 9.36
CA GLN A 37 -0.27 -21.57 8.12
C GLN A 37 0.44 -22.90 8.02
N TYR A 38 0.32 -23.51 6.85
CA TYR A 38 0.95 -24.78 6.51
C TYR A 38 1.72 -24.60 5.21
N GLY A 39 2.95 -25.10 5.16
CA GLY A 39 3.76 -25.10 3.95
C GLY A 39 4.50 -26.40 3.79
N ILE A 40 4.47 -26.93 2.59
CA ILE A 40 5.21 -28.13 2.19
C ILE A 40 6.01 -27.79 0.95
N TYR A 41 7.25 -28.21 0.88
CA TYR A 41 8.09 -27.99 -0.29
C TYR A 41 8.99 -29.20 -0.58
N ILE A 42 9.36 -29.33 -1.85
CA ILE A 42 10.41 -30.21 -2.36
C ILE A 42 11.32 -29.40 -3.27
N GLN A 43 12.61 -29.61 -3.15
CA GLN A 43 13.61 -28.94 -3.97
C GLN A 43 14.74 -29.89 -4.29
N ASP A 44 15.28 -29.75 -5.50
CA ASP A 44 16.44 -30.52 -5.99
C ASP A 44 17.39 -29.64 -6.79
N ASP A 45 18.67 -29.82 -6.62
CA ASP A 45 19.74 -29.20 -7.39
C ASP A 45 20.39 -30.30 -8.25
N TRP A 46 19.93 -30.43 -9.46
CA TRP A 46 20.34 -31.49 -10.36
C TRP A 46 21.52 -31.07 -11.23
N VAL A 47 22.68 -31.60 -10.99
CA VAL A 47 23.86 -31.50 -11.85
C VAL A 47 23.68 -32.45 -13.05
N VAL A 48 23.20 -31.92 -14.16
CA VAL A 48 22.92 -32.71 -15.38
C VAL A 48 24.23 -33.17 -16.05
N ASN A 49 25.21 -32.29 -16.09
CA ASN A 49 26.57 -32.54 -16.57
C ASN A 49 27.51 -31.44 -16.08
N GLU A 50 28.80 -31.47 -16.48
CA GLU A 50 29.85 -30.51 -16.09
C GLU A 50 29.50 -29.04 -16.42
N LYS A 51 28.54 -28.80 -17.32
CA LYS A 51 28.15 -27.44 -17.76
C LYS A 51 26.81 -27.01 -17.25
N LEU A 52 25.88 -27.91 -16.98
CA LEU A 52 24.47 -27.60 -16.72
C LEU A 52 24.04 -28.07 -15.34
N THR A 53 23.62 -27.16 -14.53
CA THR A 53 22.89 -27.42 -13.28
C THR A 53 21.47 -26.86 -13.39
N LEU A 54 20.50 -27.64 -12.97
CA LEU A 54 19.10 -27.26 -12.84
C LEU A 54 18.71 -27.17 -11.37
N ASN A 55 18.03 -26.09 -11.00
CA ASN A 55 17.44 -25.94 -9.67
C ASN A 55 15.93 -26.05 -9.83
N LEU A 56 15.34 -27.08 -9.27
CA LEU A 56 13.92 -27.40 -9.41
C LEU A 56 13.27 -27.39 -8.03
N GLY A 57 12.17 -26.70 -7.90
CA GLY A 57 11.44 -26.62 -6.65
C GLY A 57 9.94 -26.51 -6.86
N LEU A 58 9.20 -27.04 -5.93
CA LEU A 58 7.77 -26.88 -5.83
C LEU A 58 7.41 -26.70 -4.35
N ARG A 59 6.73 -25.63 -4.07
CA ARG A 59 6.16 -25.34 -2.75
C ARG A 59 4.65 -25.22 -2.85
N TRP A 60 3.96 -25.67 -1.84
CA TRP A 60 2.53 -25.45 -1.66
C TRP A 60 2.31 -24.87 -0.28
N ASP A 61 1.54 -23.77 -0.22
CA ASP A 61 1.15 -23.11 1.03
C ASP A 61 -0.37 -23.17 1.19
N TYR A 62 -0.81 -23.10 2.42
CA TYR A 62 -2.21 -23.04 2.80
C TYR A 62 -2.36 -22.19 4.05
N GLU A 63 -3.24 -21.20 3.98
CA GLU A 63 -3.59 -20.35 5.11
C GLU A 63 -5.05 -20.57 5.52
N TYR A 64 -5.27 -20.79 6.79
CA TYR A 64 -6.58 -20.91 7.38
C TYR A 64 -6.82 -19.80 8.38
N ASN A 65 -7.66 -18.83 8.02
CA ASN A 65 -8.03 -17.70 8.84
C ASN A 65 -9.52 -17.80 9.24
N PRO A 66 -9.83 -18.37 10.41
CA PRO A 66 -11.20 -18.59 10.83
C PRO A 66 -11.98 -17.29 11.05
N SER A 67 -11.33 -16.18 11.41
CA SER A 67 -12.01 -14.89 11.59
C SER A 67 -12.63 -14.36 10.28
N TYR A 68 -11.98 -14.60 9.15
CA TYR A 68 -12.53 -14.30 7.83
C TYR A 68 -13.50 -15.39 7.36
N LEU A 69 -13.12 -16.67 7.47
CA LEU A 69 -13.85 -17.80 6.89
C LEU A 69 -15.19 -18.06 7.58
N ASN A 70 -15.23 -17.91 8.91
CA ASN A 70 -16.40 -18.19 9.73
C ASN A 70 -17.23 -16.93 10.05
N TYR A 71 -16.77 -15.77 9.56
CA TYR A 71 -17.51 -14.53 9.76
C TYR A 71 -18.92 -14.64 9.20
N LYS A 72 -19.89 -14.14 9.96
CA LYS A 72 -21.28 -14.03 9.54
C LYS A 72 -21.69 -12.56 9.52
N THR A 73 -22.12 -12.08 8.37
CA THR A 73 -22.64 -10.72 8.24
C THR A 73 -23.87 -10.54 9.14
N PRO A 74 -23.90 -9.52 9.99
CA PRO A 74 -25.03 -9.28 10.88
C PRO A 74 -26.31 -8.99 10.12
N GLN A 75 -27.44 -9.42 10.68
CA GLN A 75 -28.75 -9.22 10.08
C GLN A 75 -29.04 -7.73 9.83
N ALA A 76 -28.64 -6.86 10.75
CA ALA A 76 -28.82 -5.42 10.61
C ALA A 76 -28.13 -4.84 9.37
N VAL A 77 -26.95 -5.36 8.99
CA VAL A 77 -26.26 -4.98 7.74
C VAL A 77 -27.04 -5.47 6.52
N ILE A 78 -27.55 -6.70 6.58
CA ILE A 78 -28.37 -7.27 5.50
C ILE A 78 -29.67 -6.44 5.33
N ASP A 79 -30.30 -6.06 6.43
CA ASP A 79 -31.51 -5.25 6.41
C ASP A 79 -31.27 -3.87 5.80
N ALA A 80 -30.11 -3.26 6.05
CA ALA A 80 -29.71 -2.01 5.42
C ALA A 80 -29.64 -2.14 3.88
N PHE A 81 -29.10 -3.23 3.36
CA PHE A 81 -29.09 -3.49 1.90
C PHE A 81 -30.48 -3.79 1.32
N ASN A 82 -31.41 -4.25 2.13
CA ASN A 82 -32.81 -4.48 1.75
C ASN A 82 -33.68 -3.22 1.81
N THR A 83 -33.11 -2.07 2.17
CA THR A 83 -33.84 -0.80 2.16
C THR A 83 -34.23 -0.44 0.73
N VAL A 84 -35.52 -0.21 0.50
CA VAL A 84 -36.03 0.21 -0.82
C VAL A 84 -35.61 1.64 -1.10
N VAL A 85 -34.96 1.87 -2.23
CA VAL A 85 -34.35 3.18 -2.59
C VAL A 85 -34.83 3.73 -3.92
N THR A 86 -35.59 2.95 -4.70
CA THR A 86 -36.12 3.39 -5.98
C THR A 86 -37.64 3.39 -5.99
N PRO A 87 -38.30 4.23 -6.81
CA PRO A 87 -39.76 4.25 -6.94
C PRO A 87 -40.36 2.94 -7.48
N ASP A 88 -39.58 2.17 -8.23
CA ASP A 88 -39.98 0.86 -8.75
C ASP A 88 -39.72 -0.31 -7.75
N GLY A 89 -39.38 0.05 -6.52
CA GLY A 89 -39.28 -0.91 -5.39
C GLY A 89 -37.97 -1.65 -5.27
N LYS A 90 -36.92 -1.25 -5.98
CA LYS A 90 -35.60 -1.91 -5.84
C LYS A 90 -34.91 -1.50 -4.55
N THR A 91 -34.25 -2.46 -3.95
CA THR A 91 -33.44 -2.26 -2.75
C THR A 91 -32.10 -1.65 -3.07
N TYR A 92 -31.42 -1.10 -2.05
CA TYR A 92 -30.08 -0.56 -2.21
C TYR A 92 -29.10 -1.64 -2.73
N GLY A 93 -29.14 -2.83 -2.16
CA GLY A 93 -28.30 -3.95 -2.61
C GLY A 93 -28.51 -4.32 -4.09
N GLU A 94 -29.76 -4.28 -4.59
CA GLU A 94 -30.07 -4.53 -6.01
C GLU A 94 -29.52 -3.41 -6.91
N THR A 95 -29.57 -2.15 -6.46
CA THR A 95 -29.08 -1.02 -7.26
C THR A 95 -27.59 -1.06 -7.53
N LEU A 96 -26.80 -1.65 -6.63
CA LEU A 96 -25.35 -1.78 -6.80
C LEU A 96 -24.95 -2.64 -8.02
N GLY A 97 -25.81 -3.56 -8.44
CA GLY A 97 -25.61 -4.38 -9.64
C GLY A 97 -26.13 -3.78 -10.94
N LEU A 98 -26.77 -2.60 -10.91
CA LEU A 98 -27.46 -2.04 -12.07
C LEU A 98 -26.59 -1.15 -12.96
N SER A 99 -25.32 -0.93 -12.63
CA SER A 99 -24.45 -0.12 -13.48
C SER A 99 -24.32 -0.75 -14.87
N SER A 100 -24.37 0.08 -15.91
CA SER A 100 -24.04 -0.34 -17.27
C SER A 100 -22.54 -0.56 -17.46
N ASP A 101 -21.72 -0.02 -16.58
CA ASP A 101 -20.29 -0.25 -16.54
C ASP A 101 -20.00 -1.50 -15.67
N PRO A 102 -19.50 -2.59 -16.26
CA PRO A 102 -19.22 -3.84 -15.54
C PRO A 102 -18.11 -3.68 -14.51
N ASP A 103 -17.27 -2.65 -14.62
CA ASP A 103 -16.21 -2.38 -13.66
C ASP A 103 -16.72 -1.70 -12.40
N ILE A 104 -17.86 -1.03 -12.47
CA ILE A 104 -18.54 -0.37 -11.32
C ILE A 104 -19.59 -1.30 -10.69
N ALA A 105 -20.26 -2.09 -11.52
CA ALA A 105 -21.32 -2.99 -11.06
C ALA A 105 -20.76 -4.09 -10.17
N TYR A 106 -21.36 -4.31 -9.01
CA TYR A 106 -21.03 -5.47 -8.20
C TYR A 106 -22.26 -6.06 -7.50
N ASN A 107 -22.25 -7.38 -7.32
CA ASN A 107 -23.31 -8.08 -6.62
C ASN A 107 -22.97 -8.10 -5.13
N VAL A 108 -23.77 -7.43 -4.30
CA VAL A 108 -23.56 -7.37 -2.85
C VAL A 108 -23.52 -8.77 -2.21
N ASN A 109 -24.22 -9.76 -2.77
CA ASN A 109 -24.20 -11.13 -2.27
C ASN A 109 -22.83 -11.80 -2.33
N ASN A 110 -21.90 -11.27 -3.16
CA ASN A 110 -20.52 -11.74 -3.16
C ASN A 110 -19.73 -11.28 -1.92
N TYR A 111 -20.31 -10.41 -1.12
CA TYR A 111 -19.71 -9.81 0.08
C TYR A 111 -20.46 -10.17 1.35
N ILE A 112 -21.71 -10.61 1.25
CA ILE A 112 -22.49 -11.08 2.40
C ILE A 112 -22.03 -12.51 2.75
N SER A 113 -21.51 -12.66 3.97
CA SER A 113 -21.12 -13.97 4.48
C SER A 113 -22.20 -14.57 5.36
N ASN A 114 -22.47 -15.87 5.18
CA ASN A 114 -23.36 -16.65 6.05
C ASN A 114 -22.59 -17.50 7.10
N GLY A 115 -21.26 -17.31 7.18
CA GLY A 115 -20.38 -18.07 8.04
C GLY A 115 -19.83 -19.38 7.43
N HIS A 116 -20.27 -19.75 6.22
CA HIS A 116 -19.87 -21.03 5.57
C HIS A 116 -19.63 -20.89 4.05
N ASN A 117 -19.88 -19.73 3.46
CA ASN A 117 -19.75 -19.51 2.01
C ASN A 117 -18.37 -19.01 1.59
N ARG A 118 -17.46 -18.78 2.51
CA ARG A 118 -16.05 -18.44 2.28
C ARG A 118 -15.20 -19.70 2.33
N LYS A 119 -14.17 -19.76 1.51
CA LYS A 119 -13.24 -20.90 1.48
C LYS A 119 -11.82 -20.37 1.42
N ALA A 120 -10.94 -20.98 2.21
CA ALA A 120 -9.51 -20.73 2.08
C ALA A 120 -9.03 -21.23 0.70
N PRO A 121 -8.24 -20.43 -0.03
CA PRO A 121 -7.58 -20.89 -1.25
C PRO A 121 -6.75 -22.16 -0.98
N LYS A 122 -6.64 -23.03 -1.98
CA LYS A 122 -5.86 -24.29 -1.92
C LYS A 122 -4.93 -24.45 -3.10
N ASP A 123 -4.86 -23.48 -3.97
CA ASP A 123 -4.14 -23.48 -5.23
C ASP A 123 -2.83 -22.67 -5.17
N GLU A 124 -2.30 -22.46 -3.99
CA GLU A 124 -1.09 -21.67 -3.75
C GLU A 124 0.18 -22.49 -4.07
N TRP A 125 0.26 -22.96 -5.32
CA TRP A 125 1.42 -23.68 -5.83
C TRP A 125 2.50 -22.71 -6.31
N GLN A 126 3.71 -22.91 -5.83
CA GLN A 126 4.87 -22.04 -6.07
C GLN A 126 5.98 -22.83 -6.77
N PRO A 127 5.91 -23.01 -8.09
CA PRO A 127 6.99 -23.60 -8.85
C PRO A 127 8.21 -22.67 -8.85
N ARG A 128 9.40 -23.25 -8.80
CA ARG A 128 10.69 -22.59 -8.95
C ARG A 128 11.54 -23.41 -9.91
N ILE A 129 11.97 -22.81 -10.99
CA ILE A 129 12.80 -23.42 -12.01
C ILE A 129 13.95 -22.49 -12.28
N GLY A 130 15.16 -22.99 -12.07
CA GLY A 130 16.39 -22.24 -12.35
C GLY A 130 17.36 -23.10 -13.14
N PHE A 131 18.27 -22.45 -13.82
CA PHE A 131 19.37 -23.08 -14.50
C PHE A 131 20.66 -22.26 -14.38
N SER A 132 21.77 -22.94 -14.42
CA SER A 132 23.11 -22.39 -14.54
C SER A 132 23.86 -23.19 -15.62
N TYR A 133 24.29 -22.50 -16.67
CA TYR A 133 25.02 -23.12 -17.78
C TYR A 133 26.39 -22.50 -17.91
N ASP A 134 27.42 -23.25 -17.59
CA ASP A 134 28.83 -22.91 -17.80
C ASP A 134 29.21 -23.22 -19.24
N THR A 135 29.53 -22.20 -20.02
CA THR A 135 29.78 -22.36 -21.45
C THR A 135 30.99 -23.23 -21.78
N GLN A 136 32.00 -23.26 -20.91
CA GLN A 136 33.28 -23.92 -21.12
C GLN A 136 33.63 -24.97 -20.05
N ALA A 137 32.79 -25.12 -19.02
CA ALA A 137 33.05 -25.93 -17.84
C ALA A 137 34.30 -25.49 -17.04
N ASP A 138 34.53 -24.19 -16.97
CA ASP A 138 35.66 -23.55 -16.29
C ASP A 138 35.22 -22.44 -15.30
N GLU A 139 33.89 -22.30 -15.08
CA GLU A 139 33.23 -21.32 -14.23
C GLU A 139 33.49 -19.85 -14.60
N ARG A 140 34.09 -19.61 -15.76
CA ARG A 140 34.44 -18.25 -16.19
C ARG A 140 33.31 -17.51 -16.89
N HIS A 141 32.46 -18.24 -17.60
CA HIS A 141 31.37 -17.68 -18.40
C HIS A 141 30.10 -18.50 -18.15
N VAL A 142 29.27 -18.05 -17.24
CA VAL A 142 28.08 -18.76 -16.80
C VAL A 142 26.82 -17.99 -17.16
N ILE A 143 25.96 -18.57 -17.96
CA ILE A 143 24.60 -18.08 -18.22
C ILE A 143 23.69 -18.68 -17.18
N PHE A 144 22.86 -17.87 -16.59
CA PHE A 144 21.89 -18.30 -15.58
C PHE A 144 20.53 -17.68 -15.85
N GLY A 145 19.51 -18.32 -15.32
CA GLY A 145 18.16 -17.77 -15.37
C GLY A 145 17.18 -18.62 -14.59
N GLY A 146 15.96 -18.12 -14.48
CA GLY A 146 14.94 -18.86 -13.77
C GLY A 146 13.58 -18.17 -13.77
N TYR A 147 12.63 -18.94 -13.33
CA TYR A 147 11.27 -18.54 -13.05
C TYR A 147 10.89 -18.99 -11.65
N GLY A 148 10.14 -18.16 -10.95
CA GLY A 148 9.56 -18.51 -9.66
C GLY A 148 8.25 -17.78 -9.42
N ARG A 149 7.29 -18.50 -8.83
CA ARG A 149 6.10 -17.92 -8.24
C ARG A 149 6.23 -17.88 -6.73
N SER A 150 5.74 -16.81 -6.14
CA SER A 150 5.57 -16.69 -4.70
C SER A 150 4.21 -16.10 -4.37
N TYR A 151 3.57 -16.60 -3.32
CA TYR A 151 2.36 -16.03 -2.76
C TYR A 151 2.72 -15.16 -1.56
N ASP A 152 1.99 -14.05 -1.42
CA ASP A 152 1.97 -13.22 -0.24
C ASP A 152 0.65 -13.49 0.51
N ARG A 153 0.44 -12.81 1.61
CA ARG A 153 -0.74 -12.94 2.45
C ARG A 153 -1.64 -11.74 2.31
N ASN A 154 -2.94 -11.95 2.48
CA ASN A 154 -3.83 -10.86 2.79
C ASN A 154 -3.52 -10.36 4.20
N LEU A 155 -3.35 -9.06 4.35
CA LEU A 155 -3.04 -8.48 5.65
C LEU A 155 -4.19 -8.74 6.63
N TYR A 156 -3.83 -9.37 7.71
CA TYR A 156 -4.71 -9.89 8.71
C TYR A 156 -5.62 -8.82 9.33
N ASP A 157 -5.06 -7.67 9.68
CA ASP A 157 -5.80 -6.54 10.24
C ASP A 157 -6.88 -6.03 9.27
N TYR A 158 -6.66 -6.11 7.95
CA TYR A 158 -7.68 -5.70 6.98
C TYR A 158 -8.85 -6.67 6.94
N LEU A 159 -8.58 -7.98 7.02
CA LEU A 159 -9.64 -8.98 7.06
C LEU A 159 -10.52 -8.84 8.30
N GLN A 160 -9.98 -8.31 9.39
CA GLN A 160 -10.74 -8.08 10.62
C GLN A 160 -11.60 -6.82 10.60
N LEU A 161 -11.40 -5.90 9.67
CA LEU A 161 -12.17 -4.66 9.65
C LEU A 161 -13.68 -4.89 9.49
N GLU A 162 -14.10 -6.01 8.89
CA GLU A 162 -15.52 -6.40 8.89
C GLU A 162 -16.11 -6.54 10.31
N GLN A 163 -15.30 -7.03 11.25
CA GLN A 163 -15.71 -7.25 12.63
C GLN A 163 -15.48 -6.01 13.49
N THR A 164 -14.26 -5.46 13.43
CA THR A 164 -13.84 -4.37 14.30
C THR A 164 -14.63 -3.08 14.05
N LYS A 165 -14.97 -2.78 12.78
CA LYS A 165 -15.76 -1.59 12.45
C LYS A 165 -17.19 -1.67 12.95
N LEU A 166 -17.76 -2.86 13.03
CA LEU A 166 -19.10 -3.09 13.59
C LEU A 166 -19.07 -3.21 15.12
N ALA A 167 -18.06 -3.88 15.68
CA ALA A 167 -17.89 -4.02 17.13
C ALA A 167 -17.48 -2.68 17.78
N LEU A 168 -16.68 -1.87 17.08
CA LEU A 168 -16.19 -0.58 17.54
C LEU A 168 -16.80 0.57 16.72
N GLY A 169 -18.03 0.44 16.30
CA GLY A 169 -18.76 1.45 15.55
C GLY A 169 -18.61 2.82 16.20
N GLN A 170 -18.50 3.86 15.38
CA GLN A 170 -18.36 5.24 15.84
C GLN A 170 -19.64 6.01 15.58
N ALA A 171 -20.11 6.75 16.59
CA ALA A 171 -21.19 7.69 16.46
C ALA A 171 -20.74 9.10 16.83
N GLU A 172 -21.45 10.08 16.32
CA GLU A 172 -21.18 11.49 16.55
C GLU A 172 -22.48 12.22 16.87
N PHE A 173 -22.44 13.06 17.91
CA PHE A 173 -23.45 14.08 18.14
C PHE A 173 -22.81 15.48 18.07
N ARG A 174 -23.57 16.44 17.54
CA ARG A 174 -23.25 17.84 17.55
C ARG A 174 -24.12 18.55 18.57
N PHE A 175 -23.57 19.57 19.21
CA PHE A 175 -24.27 20.42 20.15
C PHE A 175 -24.35 21.83 19.60
N ASP A 176 -25.53 22.45 19.70
CA ASP A 176 -25.70 23.84 19.27
C ASP A 176 -24.87 24.79 20.13
N THR A 177 -23.92 25.46 19.51
CA THR A 177 -23.06 26.46 20.16
C THR A 177 -22.94 27.70 19.28
N THR A 178 -22.54 28.83 19.86
CA THR A 178 -22.40 30.09 19.10
C THR A 178 -21.40 29.95 17.95
N ASP A 179 -20.30 29.20 18.17
CA ASP A 179 -19.23 29.04 17.19
C ASP A 179 -19.53 27.91 16.18
N HIS A 180 -20.39 26.98 16.53
CA HIS A 180 -20.78 25.84 15.70
C HIS A 180 -22.30 25.63 15.76
N PRO A 181 -23.10 26.54 15.18
CA PRO A 181 -24.53 26.46 15.26
C PRO A 181 -25.07 25.23 14.52
N CYS A 182 -26.04 24.56 15.13
CA CYS A 182 -26.80 23.51 14.49
C CYS A 182 -28.24 23.51 15.04
N THR A 183 -29.20 22.95 14.30
CA THR A 183 -30.61 22.92 14.71
C THR A 183 -30.86 21.67 15.53
N VAL A 184 -31.12 21.83 16.83
CA VAL A 184 -31.43 20.72 17.74
C VAL A 184 -32.66 19.95 17.21
N GLY A 185 -32.51 18.62 17.15
CA GLY A 185 -33.50 17.70 16.59
C GLY A 185 -33.39 17.48 15.08
N SER A 186 -32.39 18.11 14.42
CA SER A 186 -32.10 17.86 12.99
C SER A 186 -30.79 17.07 12.85
N GLY A 187 -30.84 15.94 12.16
CA GLY A 187 -29.67 15.07 11.97
C GLY A 187 -29.10 14.59 13.31
N ASN A 188 -27.81 14.74 13.51
CA ASN A 188 -27.10 14.39 14.75
C ASN A 188 -26.95 15.57 15.73
N CYS A 189 -27.70 16.66 15.54
CA CYS A 189 -27.69 17.81 16.45
C CYS A 189 -28.66 17.59 17.61
N ILE A 190 -28.13 17.56 18.84
CA ILE A 190 -28.90 17.38 20.07
C ILE A 190 -28.62 18.53 21.06
N ALA A 191 -29.53 18.74 22.00
CA ALA A 191 -29.30 19.68 23.09
C ALA A 191 -28.15 19.17 23.98
N TRP A 192 -27.29 20.10 24.42
CA TRP A 192 -26.25 19.75 25.39
C TRP A 192 -26.86 19.47 26.76
N ASP A 193 -26.42 18.36 27.37
CA ASP A 193 -26.73 18.02 28.76
C ASP A 193 -25.41 17.62 29.45
N PRO A 194 -25.09 18.20 30.63
CA PRO A 194 -23.88 17.82 31.39
C PRO A 194 -23.84 16.34 31.78
N ILE A 195 -24.97 15.60 31.76
CA ILE A 195 -25.02 14.17 32.03
C ILE A 195 -24.16 13.37 31.05
N TYR A 196 -23.94 13.87 29.82
CA TYR A 196 -23.10 13.19 28.82
C TYR A 196 -21.63 13.08 29.27
N LEU A 197 -21.18 13.88 30.21
CA LEU A 197 -19.84 13.77 30.80
C LEU A 197 -19.74 12.64 31.84
N ASN A 198 -20.86 12.08 32.30
CA ASN A 198 -20.86 11.07 33.34
C ASN A 198 -20.76 9.64 32.85
N GLY A 199 -20.83 9.42 31.53
CA GLY A 199 -20.65 8.11 30.91
C GLY A 199 -21.08 8.10 29.43
N VAL A 200 -20.47 7.25 28.65
CA VAL A 200 -20.78 7.11 27.21
C VAL A 200 -22.18 6.54 26.98
N GLU A 201 -22.70 5.77 27.91
CA GLU A 201 -24.02 5.16 27.85
C GLU A 201 -25.15 6.18 27.69
N HIS A 202 -24.99 7.38 28.23
CA HIS A 202 -25.96 8.46 28.07
C HIS A 202 -26.03 8.97 26.60
N LEU A 203 -24.92 8.94 25.88
CA LEU A 203 -24.88 9.25 24.44
C LEU A 203 -25.34 8.07 23.60
N GLN A 204 -24.91 6.86 23.96
CA GLN A 204 -25.30 5.64 23.25
C GLN A 204 -26.83 5.40 23.30
N ALA A 205 -27.47 5.73 24.41
CA ALA A 205 -28.94 5.62 24.57
C ALA A 205 -29.71 6.54 23.57
N LEU A 206 -29.10 7.58 23.07
CA LEU A 206 -29.68 8.50 22.08
C LEU A 206 -29.46 8.06 20.65
N THR A 207 -28.60 7.09 20.42
CA THR A 207 -28.40 6.56 19.08
C THR A 207 -29.58 5.71 18.66
N SER A 208 -29.97 5.80 17.40
CA SER A 208 -31.10 5.01 16.86
C SER A 208 -30.74 3.53 16.64
N GLY A 209 -29.60 3.05 17.14
CA GLY A 209 -29.07 1.72 16.85
C GLY A 209 -28.64 1.55 15.39
N ALA A 210 -28.54 2.66 14.68
CA ALA A 210 -28.21 2.66 13.28
C ALA A 210 -26.74 2.28 13.07
N ILE A 211 -26.49 1.49 12.03
CA ILE A 211 -25.19 0.93 11.68
C ILE A 211 -24.29 2.05 11.17
N GLY A 212 -23.11 2.17 11.76
CA GLY A 212 -22.08 3.11 11.33
C GLY A 212 -21.38 2.68 10.03
N GLU A 213 -20.06 2.82 9.99
CA GLU A 213 -19.26 2.33 8.87
C GLU A 213 -19.30 0.81 8.77
N VAL A 214 -19.54 0.32 7.56
CA VAL A 214 -19.57 -1.10 7.24
C VAL A 214 -18.44 -1.43 6.29
N ASN A 215 -17.59 -2.37 6.68
CA ASN A 215 -16.60 -2.96 5.80
C ASN A 215 -17.09 -4.36 5.40
N LEU A 216 -17.07 -4.67 4.11
CA LEU A 216 -17.44 -5.98 3.59
C LEU A 216 -16.30 -6.55 2.78
N MET A 217 -15.94 -7.81 3.03
CA MET A 217 -14.90 -8.52 2.30
C MET A 217 -15.51 -9.44 1.25
N ASN A 218 -14.88 -9.49 0.09
CA ASN A 218 -15.28 -10.42 -0.96
C ASN A 218 -15.20 -11.87 -0.43
N ASN A 219 -16.26 -12.64 -0.64
CA ASN A 219 -16.33 -14.04 -0.21
C ASN A 219 -15.36 -14.97 -0.96
N LYS A 220 -14.71 -14.47 -2.01
CA LYS A 220 -13.76 -15.20 -2.86
C LYS A 220 -12.43 -14.45 -2.96
N LEU A 221 -11.95 -13.93 -1.83
CA LEU A 221 -10.62 -13.34 -1.79
C LEU A 221 -9.57 -14.36 -2.20
N LYS A 222 -8.63 -13.89 -3.02
CA LYS A 222 -7.46 -14.64 -3.44
C LYS A 222 -6.24 -14.18 -2.66
N MET A 223 -5.23 -15.03 -2.62
CA MET A 223 -3.93 -14.62 -2.10
C MET A 223 -3.17 -13.84 -3.17
N PRO A 224 -2.56 -12.72 -2.82
CA PRO A 224 -1.66 -12.01 -3.72
C PRO A 224 -0.49 -12.89 -4.14
N TYR A 225 -0.05 -12.77 -5.38
CA TYR A 225 1.11 -13.52 -5.86
C TYR A 225 1.99 -12.69 -6.79
N SER A 226 3.23 -13.15 -6.92
CA SER A 226 4.21 -12.57 -7.84
C SER A 226 4.86 -13.66 -8.68
N ASP A 227 4.92 -13.42 -9.98
CA ASP A 227 5.72 -14.19 -10.93
C ASP A 227 7.00 -13.43 -11.24
N GLN A 228 8.15 -14.09 -11.08
CA GLN A 228 9.45 -13.52 -11.37
C GLN A 228 10.16 -14.34 -12.44
N PHE A 229 10.69 -13.65 -13.44
CA PHE A 229 11.55 -14.20 -14.50
C PHE A 229 12.89 -13.49 -14.47
N SER A 230 13.96 -14.23 -14.65
CA SER A 230 15.28 -13.62 -14.78
C SER A 230 16.16 -14.42 -15.72
N VAL A 231 17.06 -13.70 -16.43
CA VAL A 231 18.13 -14.27 -17.21
C VAL A 231 19.34 -13.35 -17.15
N GLY A 232 20.52 -13.93 -17.07
CA GLY A 232 21.75 -13.16 -16.98
C GLY A 232 22.97 -13.98 -17.31
N MET A 233 24.12 -13.30 -17.26
CA MET A 233 25.43 -13.89 -17.49
C MET A 233 26.43 -13.36 -16.46
N ARG A 234 27.21 -14.24 -15.88
CA ARG A 234 28.37 -13.90 -15.06
C ARG A 234 29.63 -14.23 -15.81
N ASN A 235 30.64 -13.34 -15.70
CA ASN A 235 31.92 -13.52 -16.36
C ASN A 235 33.07 -13.21 -15.40
N LYS A 236 34.11 -14.00 -15.47
CA LYS A 236 35.40 -13.73 -14.83
C LYS A 236 36.38 -13.21 -15.88
N LEU A 237 36.65 -11.90 -15.83
CA LEU A 237 37.51 -11.18 -16.76
C LEU A 237 38.78 -10.72 -16.04
N GLY A 238 39.83 -11.52 -16.09
CA GLY A 238 41.03 -11.28 -15.29
C GLY A 238 40.66 -11.36 -13.77
N ASP A 239 40.92 -10.26 -13.06
CA ASP A 239 40.61 -10.13 -11.62
C ASP A 239 39.18 -9.64 -11.35
N TRP A 240 38.40 -9.38 -12.39
CA TRP A 240 37.04 -8.86 -12.26
C TRP A 240 36.00 -9.97 -12.44
N ASN A 241 35.05 -10.01 -11.54
CA ASN A 241 33.80 -10.73 -11.69
C ASN A 241 32.74 -9.74 -12.18
N THR A 242 32.14 -9.99 -13.33
CA THR A 242 31.08 -9.12 -13.89
C THR A 242 29.79 -9.89 -14.03
N SER A 243 28.67 -9.18 -13.93
CA SER A 243 27.34 -9.76 -14.15
C SER A 243 26.46 -8.77 -14.88
N ALA A 244 25.67 -9.30 -15.81
CA ALA A 244 24.57 -8.59 -16.45
C ALA A 244 23.34 -9.47 -16.41
N ALA A 245 22.21 -8.92 -15.95
CA ALA A 245 20.95 -9.64 -15.88
C ALA A 245 19.76 -8.75 -16.20
N ILE A 246 18.71 -9.35 -16.72
CA ILE A 246 17.38 -8.75 -16.85
C ILE A 246 16.45 -9.56 -15.96
N SER A 247 15.63 -8.87 -15.16
CA SER A 247 14.58 -9.45 -14.32
C SER A 247 13.25 -8.79 -14.65
N TYR A 248 12.19 -9.59 -14.68
CA TYR A 248 10.81 -9.13 -14.78
C TYR A 248 10.01 -9.71 -13.63
N VAL A 249 9.28 -8.87 -12.93
CA VAL A 249 8.38 -9.26 -11.83
C VAL A 249 7.00 -8.69 -12.11
N GLU A 250 6.00 -9.55 -12.04
CA GLU A 250 4.60 -9.15 -12.11
C GLU A 250 3.87 -9.64 -10.86
N SER A 251 3.25 -8.73 -10.11
CA SER A 251 2.45 -9.05 -8.93
C SER A 251 0.98 -8.79 -9.23
N LYS A 252 0.12 -9.68 -8.76
CA LYS A 252 -1.32 -9.66 -9.00
C LYS A 252 -2.13 -9.99 -7.75
N ASP A 253 -3.42 -9.71 -7.84
CA ASP A 253 -4.42 -9.98 -6.81
C ASP A 253 -4.12 -9.31 -5.45
N GLY A 254 -3.32 -8.21 -5.42
CA GLY A 254 -3.10 -7.42 -4.21
C GLY A 254 -4.42 -6.91 -3.62
N PHE A 255 -4.53 -6.92 -2.30
CA PHE A 255 -5.74 -6.52 -1.59
C PHE A 255 -6.00 -5.01 -1.71
N VAL A 256 -7.27 -4.61 -1.84
CA VAL A 256 -7.68 -3.22 -1.96
C VAL A 256 -9.04 -2.97 -1.32
N PHE A 257 -9.19 -1.81 -0.69
CA PHE A 257 -10.47 -1.24 -0.31
C PHE A 257 -10.92 -0.21 -1.33
N THR A 258 -12.17 -0.33 -1.80
CA THR A 258 -12.86 0.66 -2.62
C THR A 258 -14.07 1.20 -1.88
N LEU A 259 -14.52 2.40 -2.26
CA LEU A 259 -15.66 3.02 -1.63
C LEU A 259 -16.96 2.56 -2.29
N GLY A 260 -17.80 1.89 -1.51
CA GLY A 260 -19.10 1.40 -1.93
C GLY A 260 -20.23 2.46 -1.87
N ASN A 261 -19.97 3.67 -1.36
CA ASN A 261 -20.96 4.78 -1.25
C ASN A 261 -21.31 5.38 -2.60
N ARG A 262 -21.65 4.57 -3.58
CA ARG A 262 -21.90 5.05 -4.94
C ARG A 262 -23.26 4.61 -5.45
N ARG A 263 -23.84 5.45 -6.32
CA ARG A 263 -24.98 5.09 -7.16
C ARG A 263 -24.52 4.22 -8.34
N PRO A 264 -25.46 3.59 -9.06
CA PRO A 264 -25.12 2.78 -10.23
C PRO A 264 -24.35 3.50 -11.33
N ASP A 265 -24.45 4.83 -11.41
CA ASP A 265 -23.70 5.67 -12.34
C ASP A 265 -22.31 6.09 -11.83
N GLY A 266 -21.89 5.59 -10.68
CA GLY A 266 -20.62 5.93 -10.03
C GLY A 266 -20.67 7.23 -9.23
N SER A 267 -21.74 8.00 -9.26
CA SER A 267 -21.90 9.22 -8.46
C SER A 267 -22.13 8.92 -6.99
N PHE A 268 -22.01 9.96 -6.14
CA PHE A 268 -22.23 9.85 -4.71
C PHE A 268 -23.67 10.22 -4.31
N TRP A 269 -24.08 9.80 -3.11
CA TRP A 269 -25.38 10.10 -2.52
C TRP A 269 -25.41 11.55 -2.01
N GLY A 270 -26.49 12.23 -2.26
CA GLY A 270 -26.81 13.55 -1.70
C GLY A 270 -26.11 14.77 -2.32
N PRO A 271 -26.76 15.94 -2.28
CA PRO A 271 -26.15 17.21 -2.62
C PRO A 271 -25.29 17.71 -1.46
N VAL A 272 -24.26 18.50 -1.74
CA VAL A 272 -23.54 19.22 -0.67
C VAL A 272 -24.33 20.46 -0.24
N PRO A 273 -24.49 20.71 1.07
CA PRO A 273 -25.30 21.80 1.59
C PRO A 273 -24.85 23.18 1.13
N TRP A 274 -23.59 23.36 0.77
CA TRP A 274 -23.00 24.63 0.32
C TRP A 274 -22.91 24.77 -1.21
N GLY A 275 -23.61 23.92 -1.97
CA GLY A 275 -23.65 24.00 -3.44
C GLY A 275 -22.37 23.55 -4.15
N GLY A 276 -21.48 22.90 -3.46
CA GLY A 276 -20.30 22.25 -4.05
C GLY A 276 -20.60 20.83 -4.56
N PRO A 277 -19.61 20.11 -5.09
CA PRO A 277 -19.78 18.73 -5.52
C PRO A 277 -20.06 17.81 -4.32
N ALA A 278 -20.88 16.77 -4.51
CA ALA A 278 -21.11 15.77 -3.50
C ALA A 278 -19.78 15.10 -3.14
N GLN A 279 -19.56 14.91 -1.85
CA GLN A 279 -18.35 14.27 -1.36
C GLN A 279 -18.64 12.85 -0.86
N PRO A 280 -17.74 11.92 -1.07
CA PRO A 280 -17.99 10.51 -0.75
C PRO A 280 -18.35 10.26 0.71
N TRP A 281 -17.85 11.09 1.62
CA TRP A 281 -17.96 10.90 3.07
C TRP A 281 -19.13 11.60 3.73
N LEU A 282 -19.82 12.51 3.01
CA LEU A 282 -20.84 13.37 3.62
C LEU A 282 -22.21 12.72 3.72
N TYR A 283 -22.50 11.79 2.82
CA TYR A 283 -23.79 11.14 2.78
C TYR A 283 -23.62 9.64 2.69
N PRO A 284 -23.94 8.93 3.78
CA PRO A 284 -23.95 7.48 3.77
C PRO A 284 -25.00 6.96 2.78
N PRO A 285 -24.81 5.75 2.27
CA PRO A 285 -25.82 5.10 1.44
C PRO A 285 -27.10 4.86 2.25
N PRO A 286 -28.24 4.75 1.55
CA PRO A 286 -29.52 4.46 2.20
C PRO A 286 -29.46 3.23 3.09
N GLY A 287 -30.04 3.32 4.29
CA GLY A 287 -30.01 2.24 5.27
C GLY A 287 -28.76 2.17 6.15
N LEU A 288 -27.70 2.91 5.81
CA LEU A 288 -26.48 3.04 6.59
C LEU A 288 -26.34 4.45 7.16
N ASN A 289 -25.67 4.59 8.31
CA ASN A 289 -25.31 5.89 8.89
C ASN A 289 -23.81 6.17 8.77
N GLY A 290 -23.06 5.34 8.09
CA GLY A 290 -21.65 5.47 7.83
C GLY A 290 -21.30 4.97 6.42
N ASN A 291 -20.02 4.94 6.15
CA ASN A 291 -19.52 4.53 4.84
C ASN A 291 -19.69 3.03 4.61
N LEU A 292 -19.90 2.66 3.37
CA LEU A 292 -19.75 1.30 2.88
C LEU A 292 -18.37 1.17 2.21
N ILE A 293 -17.54 0.29 2.74
CA ILE A 293 -16.20 0.03 2.23
C ILE A 293 -16.12 -1.44 1.79
N ILE A 294 -15.61 -1.66 0.59
CA ILE A 294 -15.57 -2.97 -0.07
C ILE A 294 -14.12 -3.43 -0.17
N GLY A 295 -13.79 -4.54 0.49
CA GLY A 295 -12.49 -5.21 0.39
C GLY A 295 -12.49 -6.28 -0.70
N SER A 296 -11.55 -6.20 -1.63
CA SER A 296 -11.39 -7.15 -2.74
C SER A 296 -9.94 -7.28 -3.18
N ASN A 297 -9.68 -7.99 -4.25
CA ASN A 297 -8.38 -8.06 -4.90
C ASN A 297 -8.35 -7.14 -6.13
N GLY A 298 -7.15 -6.67 -6.52
CA GLY A 298 -7.00 -5.94 -7.77
C GLY A 298 -5.80 -5.01 -7.86
N ILE A 299 -4.99 -4.86 -6.81
CA ILE A 299 -3.71 -4.15 -6.95
C ILE A 299 -2.76 -5.03 -7.77
N GLU A 300 -2.14 -4.40 -8.76
CA GLU A 300 -1.18 -5.05 -9.66
C GLU A 300 0.07 -4.18 -9.83
N THR A 301 1.22 -4.82 -9.88
CA THR A 301 2.50 -4.16 -10.15
C THR A 301 3.29 -4.92 -11.21
N ARG A 302 4.12 -4.19 -11.96
CA ARG A 302 5.05 -4.75 -12.96
C ARG A 302 6.37 -4.04 -12.86
N SER A 303 7.46 -4.80 -12.90
CA SER A 303 8.80 -4.24 -12.84
C SER A 303 9.72 -4.98 -13.80
N THR A 304 10.38 -4.24 -14.66
CA THR A 304 11.50 -4.73 -15.46
C THR A 304 12.78 -4.08 -14.94
N GLN A 305 13.79 -4.89 -14.66
CA GLN A 305 15.06 -4.41 -14.15
C GLN A 305 16.22 -4.89 -15.03
N ILE A 306 17.16 -4.00 -15.29
CA ILE A 306 18.48 -4.32 -15.84
C ILE A 306 19.48 -4.14 -14.70
N LEU A 307 20.21 -5.21 -14.39
CA LEU A 307 21.17 -5.24 -13.31
C LEU A 307 22.56 -5.49 -13.90
N LEU A 308 23.46 -4.56 -13.65
CA LEU A 308 24.86 -4.66 -14.07
C LEU A 308 25.74 -4.58 -12.82
N SER A 309 26.71 -5.47 -12.72
CA SER A 309 27.70 -5.39 -11.64
C SER A 309 29.09 -5.76 -12.14
N ALA A 310 30.10 -5.17 -11.48
CA ALA A 310 31.49 -5.51 -11.64
C ALA A 310 32.16 -5.46 -10.28
N GLU A 311 32.86 -6.52 -9.92
CA GLU A 311 33.56 -6.65 -8.65
C GLU A 311 35.00 -7.06 -8.90
N LYS A 312 35.93 -6.31 -8.34
CA LYS A 312 37.30 -6.73 -8.14
C LYS A 312 37.51 -7.03 -6.64
N PRO A 313 37.68 -8.28 -6.25
CA PRO A 313 37.96 -8.62 -4.87
C PRO A 313 39.24 -7.96 -4.37
N PHE A 314 39.24 -7.54 -3.11
CA PHE A 314 40.47 -7.10 -2.45
C PHE A 314 41.41 -8.28 -2.30
N THR A 315 42.68 -8.11 -2.67
CA THR A 315 43.73 -9.10 -2.44
C THR A 315 44.93 -8.45 -1.79
N GLN A 316 45.73 -9.25 -1.08
CA GLN A 316 46.98 -8.77 -0.47
C GLN A 316 48.03 -8.35 -1.51
N GLU A 317 47.97 -8.88 -2.72
CA GLU A 317 48.84 -8.53 -3.84
C GLU A 317 48.44 -7.19 -4.45
N SER A 318 47.15 -7.02 -4.84
CA SER A 318 46.67 -5.80 -5.45
C SER A 318 46.51 -4.66 -4.43
N LYS A 319 46.27 -4.98 -3.16
CA LYS A 319 45.98 -4.03 -2.06
C LYS A 319 44.74 -3.16 -2.25
N TRP A 320 43.89 -3.49 -3.21
CA TRP A 320 42.64 -2.80 -3.44
C TRP A 320 41.55 -3.69 -3.95
N GLY A 321 40.33 -3.28 -3.67
CA GLY A 321 39.11 -3.89 -4.19
C GLY A 321 38.07 -2.84 -4.52
N ALA A 322 37.15 -3.18 -5.42
CA ALA A 322 36.06 -2.30 -5.84
C ALA A 322 34.82 -3.12 -6.22
N THR A 323 33.66 -2.58 -5.93
CA THR A 323 32.38 -3.10 -6.43
C THR A 323 31.61 -1.97 -7.06
N LEU A 324 31.10 -2.20 -8.27
CA LEU A 324 30.25 -1.29 -9.01
C LEU A 324 28.94 -2.01 -9.30
N ALA A 325 27.81 -1.42 -8.95
CA ALA A 325 26.49 -1.95 -9.24
C ALA A 325 25.60 -0.86 -9.81
N TYR A 326 24.96 -1.16 -10.92
CA TYR A 326 23.99 -0.29 -11.56
C TYR A 326 22.68 -1.05 -11.77
N THR A 327 21.57 -0.41 -11.41
CA THR A 327 20.22 -0.93 -11.65
C THR A 327 19.43 0.12 -12.40
N HIS A 328 18.85 -0.29 -13.52
CA HIS A 328 17.77 0.45 -14.18
C HIS A 328 16.46 -0.28 -13.89
N THR A 329 15.43 0.45 -13.46
CA THR A 329 14.12 -0.09 -13.09
C THR A 329 13.02 0.66 -13.85
N ASP A 330 12.27 -0.05 -14.69
CA ASP A 330 10.96 0.40 -15.19
C ASP A 330 9.88 -0.32 -14.40
N ALA A 331 9.32 0.34 -13.40
CA ALA A 331 8.29 -0.20 -12.54
C ALA A 331 6.99 0.59 -12.69
N LYS A 332 5.88 -0.13 -12.81
CA LYS A 332 4.53 0.41 -12.95
C LYS A 332 3.57 -0.30 -12.01
N GLN A 333 2.56 0.42 -11.59
CA GLN A 333 1.51 -0.08 -10.71
C GLN A 333 0.18 0.59 -11.05
N ASN A 334 -0.94 -0.09 -10.84
CA ASN A 334 -2.24 0.55 -10.94
C ASN A 334 -2.57 1.32 -9.65
N ARG A 335 -2.05 0.86 -8.50
CA ARG A 335 -2.15 1.57 -7.22
C ARG A 335 -0.93 1.24 -6.35
N ASP A 336 -0.57 2.12 -5.45
CA ASP A 336 0.47 1.87 -4.45
C ASP A 336 0.06 0.68 -3.56
N ILE A 337 0.93 -0.32 -3.45
CA ILE A 337 0.69 -1.50 -2.63
C ILE A 337 0.52 -1.17 -1.14
N ASN A 338 1.10 -0.06 -0.69
CA ASN A 338 0.98 0.43 0.68
C ASN A 338 -0.26 1.31 0.90
N GLU A 339 -0.97 1.68 -0.18
CA GLU A 339 -2.19 2.48 -0.15
C GLU A 339 -3.40 1.60 -0.47
N HIS A 340 -3.86 0.86 0.52
CA HIS A 340 -4.98 -0.07 0.35
C HIS A 340 -6.32 0.62 0.12
N TYR A 341 -6.43 1.90 0.47
CA TYR A 341 -7.64 2.69 0.30
C TYR A 341 -7.65 3.38 -1.07
N SER A 342 -8.45 2.88 -1.99
CA SER A 342 -8.59 3.37 -3.35
C SER A 342 -10.00 3.91 -3.58
N PHE A 343 -10.27 5.11 -3.09
CA PHE A 343 -11.61 5.69 -2.98
C PHE A 343 -11.94 6.72 -4.06
N ASP A 344 -10.96 7.11 -4.87
CA ASP A 344 -11.14 8.14 -5.90
C ASP A 344 -11.93 7.61 -7.09
N GLU A 345 -11.67 6.36 -7.49
CA GLU A 345 -12.42 5.68 -8.54
C GLU A 345 -13.45 4.70 -7.97
N ALA A 346 -14.46 4.37 -8.74
CA ALA A 346 -15.49 3.43 -8.31
C ALA A 346 -15.02 1.98 -8.27
N SER A 347 -14.00 1.66 -9.04
CA SER A 347 -13.40 0.33 -9.10
C SER A 347 -11.88 0.42 -9.25
N ILE A 348 -11.17 -0.54 -8.67
CA ILE A 348 -9.71 -0.66 -8.86
C ILE A 348 -9.32 -0.84 -10.33
N LYS A 349 -10.18 -1.38 -11.16
CA LYS A 349 -9.94 -1.58 -12.60
C LYS A 349 -9.89 -0.27 -13.39
N GLN A 350 -10.42 0.81 -12.85
CA GLN A 350 -10.41 2.14 -13.48
C GLN A 350 -9.10 2.89 -13.23
N TYR A 351 -8.23 2.39 -12.34
CA TYR A 351 -6.93 2.97 -12.10
C TYR A 351 -5.95 2.54 -13.20
N PRO A 352 -5.40 3.50 -13.97
CA PRO A 352 -4.41 3.19 -15.00
C PRO A 352 -3.06 2.79 -14.36
N TYR A 353 -2.25 2.05 -15.10
CA TYR A 353 -0.86 1.83 -14.72
C TYR A 353 -0.07 3.13 -14.82
N VAL A 354 0.56 3.50 -13.73
CA VAL A 354 1.46 4.65 -13.62
C VAL A 354 2.84 4.21 -13.13
N LEU A 355 3.83 5.10 -13.19
CA LEU A 355 5.14 4.84 -12.63
C LEU A 355 5.02 4.49 -11.14
N SER A 356 5.70 3.45 -10.72
CA SER A 356 5.71 3.02 -9.33
C SER A 356 6.60 3.94 -8.49
N ASN A 357 6.13 4.23 -7.28
CA ASN A 357 6.90 4.93 -6.25
C ASN A 357 7.80 3.99 -5.41
N ALA A 358 7.92 2.72 -5.77
CA ALA A 358 8.67 1.74 -5.00
C ALA A 358 10.19 1.84 -5.20
N ALA A 359 10.65 2.35 -6.34
CA ALA A 359 12.07 2.39 -6.66
C ALA A 359 12.44 3.58 -7.57
N PRO A 360 13.68 4.09 -7.48
CA PRO A 360 14.22 5.02 -8.47
C PRO A 360 14.44 4.32 -9.81
N GLU A 361 14.29 5.06 -10.90
CA GLU A 361 14.53 4.54 -12.25
C GLU A 361 15.99 4.11 -12.44
N HIS A 362 16.92 4.92 -11.97
CA HIS A 362 18.35 4.64 -12.04
C HIS A 362 18.97 4.65 -10.65
N ARG A 363 19.74 3.62 -10.34
CA ARG A 363 20.54 3.55 -9.12
C ARG A 363 21.93 3.03 -9.42
N PHE A 364 22.92 3.74 -8.92
CA PHE A 364 24.33 3.35 -8.97
C PHE A 364 24.89 3.29 -7.54
N VAL A 365 25.63 2.22 -7.26
CA VAL A 365 26.39 2.06 -6.01
C VAL A 365 27.80 1.64 -6.36
N GLY A 366 28.76 2.42 -5.93
CA GLY A 366 30.17 2.09 -6.05
C GLY A 366 30.81 1.97 -4.67
N THR A 367 31.60 0.93 -4.45
CA THR A 367 32.46 0.83 -3.26
C THR A 367 33.91 0.68 -3.71
N PHE A 368 34.81 1.19 -2.89
CA PHE A 368 36.23 1.09 -3.09
C PHE A 368 36.94 0.89 -1.76
N SER A 369 37.95 0.04 -1.74
CA SER A 369 38.82 -0.17 -0.58
C SER A 369 40.26 -0.24 -0.99
N TYR A 370 41.16 0.36 -0.18
CA TYR A 370 42.58 0.36 -0.45
C TYR A 370 43.40 0.24 0.86
N ALA A 371 44.35 -0.67 0.85
CA ALA A 371 45.29 -0.84 1.97
C ALA A 371 46.49 0.11 1.81
N LEU A 372 46.65 1.00 2.75
CA LEU A 372 47.73 1.96 2.84
C LEU A 372 48.90 1.35 3.70
N PRO A 373 50.12 1.91 3.60
CA PRO A 373 51.18 1.56 4.55
C PRO A 373 50.77 1.72 6.02
N TRP A 374 51.45 1.05 6.91
CA TRP A 374 51.24 1.09 8.36
C TRP A 374 49.85 0.59 8.80
N ASP A 375 49.32 -0.43 8.11
CA ASP A 375 48.06 -1.09 8.45
C ASP A 375 46.86 -0.15 8.47
N PHE A 376 46.89 0.90 7.68
CA PHE A 376 45.71 1.69 7.40
C PHE A 376 44.87 1.08 6.23
N MET A 377 43.57 1.13 6.39
CA MET A 377 42.62 0.78 5.33
C MET A 377 41.72 2.00 5.07
N VAL A 378 41.61 2.42 3.83
CA VAL A 378 40.63 3.43 3.43
C VAL A 378 39.51 2.79 2.62
N GLY A 379 38.30 3.24 2.84
CA GLY A 379 37.11 2.82 2.11
C GLY A 379 36.30 4.02 1.65
N ALA A 380 35.64 3.86 0.52
CA ALA A 380 34.66 4.83 0.01
C ALA A 380 33.43 4.12 -0.50
N LYS A 381 32.25 4.73 -0.31
CA LYS A 381 30.99 4.27 -0.88
C LYS A 381 30.28 5.47 -1.51
N LEU A 382 30.04 5.38 -2.80
CA LEU A 382 29.22 6.34 -3.54
C LEU A 382 27.86 5.72 -3.84
N THR A 383 26.80 6.41 -3.51
CA THR A 383 25.43 6.05 -3.91
C THR A 383 24.81 7.18 -4.67
N LEU A 384 24.33 6.90 -5.87
CA LEU A 384 23.59 7.83 -6.72
C LEU A 384 22.28 7.18 -7.11
N ALA A 385 21.18 7.91 -7.02
CA ALA A 385 19.88 7.46 -7.54
C ALA A 385 19.07 8.64 -8.07
N THR A 386 18.30 8.39 -9.11
CA THR A 386 17.28 9.34 -9.57
C THR A 386 16.19 9.50 -8.49
N PRO A 387 15.41 10.59 -8.55
CA PRO A 387 14.24 10.71 -7.68
C PRO A 387 13.28 9.52 -7.85
N VAL A 388 12.66 9.12 -6.76
CA VAL A 388 11.58 8.13 -6.81
C VAL A 388 10.34 8.82 -7.36
N PRO A 389 9.62 8.22 -8.32
CA PRO A 389 8.35 8.76 -8.79
C PRO A 389 7.33 8.92 -7.66
N GLY A 390 6.48 9.93 -7.75
CA GLY A 390 5.31 10.07 -6.90
C GLY A 390 4.03 9.78 -7.68
N ASN A 391 2.98 9.42 -7.00
CA ASN A 391 1.66 9.23 -7.59
C ASN A 391 0.74 10.37 -7.15
N ALA A 392 0.01 10.94 -8.09
CA ALA A 392 -1.02 11.92 -7.81
C ALA A 392 -2.31 11.53 -8.53
N ILE A 393 -3.44 11.84 -7.91
CA ILE A 393 -4.72 11.74 -8.59
C ILE A 393 -5.13 13.15 -8.96
N THR A 394 -5.37 13.37 -10.24
CA THR A 394 -5.84 14.63 -10.77
C THR A 394 -7.26 14.46 -11.29
N CYS A 395 -8.17 15.28 -10.75
CA CYS A 395 -9.54 15.39 -11.21
C CYS A 395 -9.75 16.70 -11.99
N PHE A 396 -8.70 17.29 -12.57
CA PHE A 396 -8.62 18.70 -12.94
C PHE A 396 -8.92 19.04 -14.39
N ASN A 397 -9.61 18.23 -15.15
CA ASN A 397 -9.86 18.62 -16.54
C ASN A 397 -11.17 19.39 -16.81
N THR A 398 -11.82 19.94 -15.78
CA THR A 398 -13.17 20.51 -15.98
C THR A 398 -13.42 21.86 -15.36
N GLY A 399 -12.40 22.68 -15.14
CA GLY A 399 -12.61 24.09 -14.74
C GLY A 399 -13.31 24.32 -13.40
N GLY A 400 -13.40 23.31 -12.57
CA GLY A 400 -14.01 23.37 -11.24
C GLY A 400 -14.23 21.98 -10.71
N VAL A 401 -13.47 21.64 -9.72
CA VAL A 401 -13.52 20.46 -8.88
C VAL A 401 -14.89 19.81 -8.85
N SER A 402 -15.03 18.65 -9.43
CA SER A 402 -16.18 17.82 -9.19
C SER A 402 -15.82 16.36 -9.16
N PHE A 403 -15.75 15.80 -7.97
CA PHE A 403 -15.83 14.35 -7.77
C PHE A 403 -17.15 13.76 -8.31
N ASN A 404 -18.05 14.60 -8.82
CA ASN A 404 -19.44 14.27 -9.08
C ASN A 404 -19.91 14.42 -10.52
N THR A 405 -19.13 14.97 -11.44
CA THR A 405 -19.66 15.29 -12.79
C THR A 405 -19.30 14.27 -13.85
N GLY A 406 -18.90 13.06 -13.46
CA GLY A 406 -18.51 12.03 -14.45
C GLY A 406 -17.24 12.36 -15.23
N SER A 407 -16.49 13.37 -14.80
CA SER A 407 -15.13 13.57 -15.30
C SER A 407 -14.22 12.60 -14.59
N PRO A 408 -13.57 11.71 -15.31
CA PRO A 408 -12.71 10.72 -14.70
C PRO A 408 -11.56 11.42 -13.99
N CYS A 409 -11.40 11.15 -12.70
CA CYS A 409 -10.13 11.36 -12.03
C CYS A 409 -9.09 10.49 -12.74
N THR A 410 -7.90 10.99 -12.93
CA THR A 410 -6.84 10.23 -13.56
C THR A 410 -5.67 10.15 -12.61
N GLN A 411 -5.23 8.94 -12.31
CA GLN A 411 -3.97 8.72 -11.61
C GLN A 411 -2.82 9.00 -12.57
N VAL A 412 -1.86 9.79 -12.13
CA VAL A 412 -0.66 10.14 -12.89
C VAL A 412 0.59 9.83 -12.06
N GLY A 413 1.60 9.26 -12.70
CA GLY A 413 2.94 9.14 -12.14
C GLY A 413 3.73 10.42 -12.41
N LEU A 414 4.38 10.94 -11.40
CA LEU A 414 5.16 12.18 -11.47
C LEU A 414 6.59 11.88 -11.03
N THR A 415 7.56 12.21 -11.89
CA THR A 415 8.98 12.11 -11.53
C THR A 415 9.50 13.51 -11.24
N PRO A 416 10.02 13.79 -10.04
CA PRO A 416 10.65 15.06 -9.74
C PRO A 416 11.81 15.32 -10.69
N THR A 417 11.91 16.54 -11.21
CA THR A 417 13.07 16.96 -12.04
C THR A 417 14.30 17.25 -11.18
N ASN A 418 14.09 17.57 -9.92
CA ASN A 418 15.13 17.87 -8.94
C ASN A 418 15.01 16.93 -7.76
N GLY A 419 16.13 16.61 -7.15
CA GLY A 419 16.20 15.65 -6.06
C GLY A 419 16.88 14.38 -6.54
N GLY A 420 16.67 13.32 -5.83
CA GLY A 420 17.39 12.08 -5.99
C GLY A 420 18.35 11.89 -4.84
N TYR A 421 18.89 10.71 -4.74
CA TYR A 421 19.76 10.35 -3.63
C TYR A 421 21.23 10.44 -4.07
N GLN A 422 22.04 11.20 -3.32
CA GLN A 422 23.49 11.30 -3.53
C GLN A 422 24.17 11.23 -2.16
N SER A 423 25.05 10.25 -1.97
CA SER A 423 25.86 10.12 -0.77
C SER A 423 27.25 9.62 -1.12
N LEU A 424 28.26 10.31 -0.63
CA LEU A 424 29.63 9.82 -0.59
C LEU A 424 30.01 9.60 0.87
N ASP A 425 30.25 8.35 1.24
CA ASP A 425 30.68 7.95 2.57
C ASP A 425 32.16 7.55 2.50
N LEU A 426 32.96 7.97 3.46
CA LEU A 426 34.35 7.65 3.57
C LEU A 426 34.65 6.93 4.89
N GLN A 427 35.57 6.02 4.86
CA GLN A 427 36.00 5.27 6.03
C GLN A 427 37.54 5.22 6.08
N VAL A 428 38.08 5.38 7.27
CA VAL A 428 39.50 5.15 7.55
C VAL A 428 39.60 4.24 8.76
N THR A 429 40.29 3.12 8.59
CA THR A 429 40.55 2.16 9.66
C THR A 429 42.05 2.01 9.87
N LYS A 430 42.51 2.09 11.12
CA LYS A 430 43.87 1.73 11.52
C LYS A 430 43.81 0.46 12.34
N ASN A 431 44.51 -0.58 11.88
CA ASN A 431 44.67 -1.83 12.62
C ASN A 431 45.95 -1.81 13.47
N PHE A 432 45.88 -2.46 14.63
CA PHE A 432 46.97 -2.65 15.55
C PHE A 432 47.08 -4.14 15.89
N THR A 433 48.23 -4.70 15.78
CA THR A 433 48.51 -6.08 16.21
C THR A 433 49.42 -6.06 17.43
N PHE A 434 49.01 -6.74 18.51
CA PHE A 434 49.72 -6.84 19.75
C PHE A 434 50.09 -8.31 20.00
N PHE A 435 51.38 -8.58 20.29
CA PHE A 435 51.87 -9.88 20.71
C PHE A 435 51.49 -11.06 19.80
N ASP A 436 51.36 -10.82 18.48
CA ASP A 436 50.97 -11.80 17.44
C ASP A 436 49.62 -12.51 17.66
N THR A 437 48.94 -12.24 18.76
CA THR A 437 47.69 -12.93 19.16
C THR A 437 46.51 -12.02 19.41
N ALA A 438 46.73 -10.74 19.63
CA ALA A 438 45.67 -9.77 19.92
C ALA A 438 45.65 -8.64 18.86
N GLY A 439 44.49 -8.34 18.34
CA GLY A 439 44.26 -7.23 17.41
C GLY A 439 43.30 -6.22 17.99
N ALA A 440 43.54 -4.94 17.68
CA ALA A 440 42.60 -3.85 17.91
C ALA A 440 42.53 -2.98 16.66
N TYR A 441 41.45 -2.23 16.51
CA TYR A 441 41.35 -1.23 15.44
C TYR A 441 40.68 0.04 15.92
N ILE A 442 41.01 1.14 15.26
CA ILE A 442 40.30 2.40 15.36
C ILE A 442 39.72 2.69 14.00
N ARG A 443 38.44 3.00 13.93
CA ARG A 443 37.72 3.32 12.70
C ARG A 443 37.04 4.67 12.80
N LEU A 444 37.19 5.48 11.74
CA LEU A 444 36.51 6.72 11.53
C LEU A 444 35.61 6.59 10.29
N ASP A 445 34.32 6.83 10.46
CA ASP A 445 33.33 6.87 9.40
C ASP A 445 32.86 8.32 9.20
N LEU A 446 32.93 8.82 7.98
CA LEU A 446 32.44 10.12 7.55
C LEU A 446 31.28 9.86 6.57
N LEU A 447 30.05 10.08 7.02
CA LEU A 447 28.86 9.86 6.20
C LEU A 447 28.48 11.10 5.44
N ASN A 448 28.05 10.95 4.20
CA ASN A 448 27.60 12.01 3.34
C ASN A 448 28.56 13.23 3.32
N VAL A 449 29.84 12.98 3.04
CA VAL A 449 30.91 14.00 3.12
C VAL A 449 30.68 15.18 2.16
N THR A 450 29.85 14.98 1.13
CA THR A 450 29.43 16.05 0.22
C THR A 450 28.35 16.96 0.81
N ASN A 451 27.80 16.59 1.97
CA ASN A 451 26.70 17.28 2.63
C ASN A 451 25.49 17.55 1.70
N HIS A 452 25.20 16.57 0.81
CA HIS A 452 24.06 16.68 -0.08
C HIS A 452 22.76 16.50 0.68
N ALA A 453 21.78 17.38 0.47
CA ALA A 453 20.45 17.25 1.06
C ALA A 453 19.63 16.21 0.29
N ASN A 454 19.53 15.01 0.84
CA ASN A 454 18.72 13.92 0.27
C ASN A 454 17.28 14.09 0.74
N LEU A 455 16.40 14.50 -0.19
CA LEU A 455 14.98 14.67 0.07
C LEU A 455 14.27 13.33 -0.12
N VAL A 456 13.49 12.94 0.89
CA VAL A 456 12.61 11.77 0.89
C VAL A 456 11.18 12.25 1.14
N ASP A 457 10.19 11.46 0.77
CA ASP A 457 8.77 11.73 1.00
C ASP A 457 8.28 13.05 0.39
N TYR A 458 8.29 13.12 -0.92
CA TYR A 458 7.68 14.24 -1.63
C TYR A 458 6.19 14.29 -1.35
N GLN A 459 5.74 15.33 -0.62
CA GLN A 459 4.32 15.60 -0.48
C GLN A 459 3.81 16.30 -1.74
N TRP A 460 3.14 15.55 -2.58
CA TRP A 460 2.49 16.05 -3.77
C TRP A 460 1.17 16.74 -3.37
N ARG A 461 1.12 18.06 -3.44
CA ARG A 461 -0.11 18.82 -3.21
C ARG A 461 -0.40 19.71 -4.40
N SER A 462 -1.60 19.54 -4.96
CA SER A 462 -2.12 20.46 -5.96
C SER A 462 -2.60 21.73 -5.28
N THR A 463 -2.19 22.89 -5.79
CA THR A 463 -2.73 24.19 -5.37
C THR A 463 -3.66 24.70 -6.45
N ASN A 464 -4.94 24.88 -6.14
CA ASN A 464 -5.89 25.62 -6.96
C ASN A 464 -5.86 27.13 -6.66
N GLY A 465 -4.69 27.70 -6.46
CA GLY A 465 -4.45 29.14 -6.48
C GLY A 465 -4.70 29.91 -5.19
N THR A 466 -5.20 29.30 -4.11
CA THR A 466 -5.53 30.05 -2.87
C THR A 466 -5.01 29.43 -1.58
N GLY A 467 -4.29 28.34 -1.60
CA GLY A 467 -3.72 27.70 -0.42
C GLY A 467 -2.25 27.38 -0.59
N ILE A 468 -1.41 27.85 0.31
CA ILE A 468 0.00 27.50 0.38
C ILE A 468 0.10 26.14 1.07
N PHE A 469 0.36 25.09 0.29
CA PHE A 469 0.79 23.82 0.83
C PHE A 469 2.05 23.40 0.09
N ASN A 470 3.11 23.09 0.82
CA ASN A 470 4.46 22.74 0.40
C ASN A 470 4.63 22.45 -1.10
N GLU A 471 5.32 23.37 -1.76
CA GLU A 471 5.28 23.67 -3.17
C GLU A 471 5.83 22.56 -4.06
N VAL A 472 4.95 21.80 -4.68
CA VAL A 472 5.25 21.29 -6.00
C VAL A 472 4.33 22.00 -6.98
N ARG A 473 4.87 22.82 -7.85
CA ARG A 473 4.13 23.50 -8.92
C ARG A 473 4.13 22.62 -10.15
N PHE A 474 2.96 22.40 -10.70
CA PHE A 474 2.83 21.73 -11.98
C PHE A 474 2.72 22.76 -13.10
N ASN A 475 3.35 22.47 -14.21
CA ASN A 475 3.08 23.12 -15.48
C ASN A 475 1.73 22.63 -16.03
N PRO A 476 1.10 23.35 -16.97
CA PRO A 476 -0.14 22.91 -17.62
C PRO A 476 -0.04 21.56 -18.36
N ASP A 477 1.16 21.13 -18.67
CA ASP A 477 1.46 19.84 -19.31
C ASP A 477 1.67 18.68 -18.30
N GLY A 478 1.42 18.93 -16.99
CA GLY A 478 1.58 17.95 -15.93
C GLY A 478 3.00 17.76 -15.41
N ASN A 479 3.97 18.47 -15.97
CA ASN A 479 5.35 18.45 -15.46
C ASN A 479 5.49 19.31 -14.21
N ILE A 480 6.37 18.89 -13.30
CA ILE A 480 6.70 19.63 -12.08
C ILE A 480 7.57 20.83 -12.46
N LYS A 481 7.23 22.00 -11.89
CA LYS A 481 8.04 23.21 -11.99
C LYS A 481 9.24 23.16 -11.09
#